data_cf146379dd4685c92e83885a9b4b7708
#
_entry.id   cf146379dd4685c92e83885a9b4b7708
#
_cell.length_a   1.000
_cell.length_b   1.000
_cell.length_c   1.000
_cell.angle_alpha   90.00
_cell.angle_beta   90.00
_cell.angle_gamma   90.00
#
_symmetry.space_group_name_H-M   'P 1'
#
loop_
_entity.id
_entity.type
_entity.pdbx_description
1 polymer ?
#
loop_
_entity_poly.entity_id
_entity_poly.type
_entity_poly.pdbx_seq_one_letter_code
_entity_poly.pdbx_strand_id
1 'polypeptide(L)'
;MKKQLLLLIVLACAFVTSVKAEFQLERPKLVVGIVVDQMRWDYLYRYYNQFGEGGLKRLINDGYNFENMHYNYVPTVTAAGHASVFSGTTPAFHGIAGNNYYLNGKKVYCCGDTTVQTVGSKSKAGQMSPRNMMVTNMCDQLRLATDFRSRVIGVSIKDRAAILPAGHSANGAFWFDKSAGCFITSTYYMQDLPQWLKDFNKKNKKDLNQDIAPLPIGVTLTTRIAIAALDGEQLGKNPTGDTDMLTVSYSSTDYVGHSFGTRGEKTDEIYLTLDRELKVLFDALDQRVGRGNYLLFLTADHAGCHNAKFMNDHKMPGGVWKQSAKKKELNALYAQKYGITNIISDFFQNQVLLNRAAIEAKNLDFCAVRREIAAKLAEDSLLMYAVPFEEVGSSSLPPAIRDRVIMGYCPGRSGDIQVITRSGYMDYSYEQGTTHVAWNPYDTHVPFILMGWHVNHGFTNRPVAINDIAPTVCAMLKIQMPTGCTGNAIYGD
;
A
#
# COMPACT_ATOMS: atom_id res chain seq x y z
N MET A 1 44.59 52.11 -35.95
CA MET A 1 43.30 51.48 -36.32
C MET A 1 43.29 49.96 -36.26
N LYS A 2 44.18 49.20 -36.87
CA LYS A 2 44.18 47.70 -36.82
C LYS A 2 44.33 47.12 -35.41
N LYS A 3 45.15 47.70 -34.52
CA LYS A 3 45.30 47.21 -33.12
C LYS A 3 44.11 47.50 -32.23
N GLN A 4 43.38 48.57 -32.46
CA GLN A 4 42.14 48.91 -31.71
C GLN A 4 40.96 48.01 -32.14
N LEU A 5 40.92 47.66 -33.45
CA LEU A 5 39.91 46.73 -33.96
C LEU A 5 40.11 45.28 -33.42
N LEU A 6 41.37 44.85 -33.28
CA LEU A 6 41.70 43.53 -32.70
C LEU A 6 41.34 43.46 -31.23
N LEU A 7 41.53 44.54 -30.46
CA LEU A 7 41.14 44.61 -29.03
C LEU A 7 39.64 44.58 -28.83
N LEU A 8 38.89 45.20 -29.71
CA LEU A 8 37.40 45.17 -29.69
C LEU A 8 36.87 43.77 -30.04
N ILE A 9 37.48 43.06 -30.98
CA ILE A 9 37.08 41.67 -31.32
C ILE A 9 37.43 40.72 -30.18
N VAL A 10 38.54 40.86 -29.49
CA VAL A 10 38.93 40.03 -28.33
C VAL A 10 38.01 40.34 -27.15
N LEU A 11 37.61 41.60 -26.89
CA LEU A 11 36.61 41.92 -25.87
C LEU A 11 35.22 41.40 -26.24
N ALA A 12 34.81 41.43 -27.50
CA ALA A 12 33.52 40.87 -27.93
C ALA A 12 33.48 39.34 -27.83
N CYS A 13 34.60 38.64 -28.09
CA CYS A 13 34.71 37.21 -27.90
C CYS A 13 34.76 36.78 -26.40
N ALA A 14 35.22 37.67 -25.52
CA ALA A 14 35.25 37.40 -24.08
C ALA A 14 33.87 37.57 -23.39
N PHE A 15 32.90 38.23 -24.05
CA PHE A 15 31.55 38.42 -23.54
C PHE A 15 30.51 37.40 -24.08
N VAL A 16 30.92 36.44 -24.92
CA VAL A 16 30.03 35.34 -25.36
C VAL A 16 30.36 34.04 -24.58
N THR A 17 30.65 34.14 -23.31
CA THR A 17 30.23 33.07 -22.39
C THR A 17 28.75 33.29 -22.15
N SER A 18 27.91 32.78 -23.05
CA SER A 18 26.52 32.58 -22.76
C SER A 18 26.47 31.72 -21.49
N VAL A 19 26.24 32.35 -20.35
CA VAL A 19 25.71 31.67 -19.19
C VAL A 19 24.36 31.15 -19.68
N LYS A 20 24.35 29.92 -20.25
CA LYS A 20 23.13 29.17 -20.30
C LYS A 20 22.77 29.03 -18.81
N ALA A 21 21.84 29.85 -18.34
CA ALA A 21 21.13 29.57 -17.14
C ALA A 21 20.45 28.23 -17.42
N GLU A 22 21.13 27.14 -17.10
CA GLU A 22 20.55 25.81 -17.15
C GLU A 22 19.38 25.87 -16.18
N PHE A 23 18.17 25.71 -16.68
CA PHE A 23 16.98 25.71 -15.85
C PHE A 23 17.08 24.50 -14.93
N GLN A 24 17.62 24.72 -13.74
CA GLN A 24 17.77 23.68 -12.74
C GLN A 24 16.41 23.53 -12.04
N LEU A 25 15.76 22.42 -12.29
CA LEU A 25 14.54 22.04 -11.58
C LEU A 25 14.85 21.89 -10.10
N GLU A 26 14.25 22.76 -9.29
CA GLU A 26 14.33 22.60 -7.85
C GLU A 26 13.51 21.38 -7.43
N ARG A 27 14.15 20.43 -6.75
CA ARG A 27 13.57 19.19 -6.21
C ARG A 27 14.18 18.86 -4.85
N PRO A 28 13.46 18.11 -3.99
CA PRO A 28 14.05 17.62 -2.75
C PRO A 28 15.18 16.62 -3.05
N LYS A 29 16.13 16.50 -2.15
CA LYS A 29 17.20 15.49 -2.26
C LYS A 29 16.66 14.06 -2.11
N LEU A 30 15.59 13.91 -1.34
CA LEU A 30 14.98 12.61 -1.03
C LEU A 30 13.46 12.75 -0.91
N VAL A 31 12.73 11.76 -1.41
CA VAL A 31 11.31 11.53 -1.06
C VAL A 31 11.23 10.33 -0.13
N VAL A 32 10.49 10.45 0.95
CA VAL A 32 10.23 9.35 1.90
C VAL A 32 8.74 9.07 1.94
N GLY A 33 8.34 7.89 1.47
CA GLY A 33 6.96 7.41 1.55
C GLY A 33 6.79 6.43 2.69
N ILE A 34 5.99 6.80 3.71
CA ILE A 34 5.71 5.95 4.87
C ILE A 34 4.28 5.42 4.76
N VAL A 35 4.13 4.09 4.83
CA VAL A 35 2.83 3.44 4.94
C VAL A 35 2.75 2.70 6.27
N VAL A 36 1.73 2.98 7.08
CA VAL A 36 1.48 2.28 8.34
C VAL A 36 0.31 1.33 8.13
N ASP A 37 0.61 0.04 8.09
CA ASP A 37 -0.36 -1.01 7.77
C ASP A 37 -1.52 -1.05 8.79
N GLN A 38 -2.76 -0.99 8.31
CA GLN A 38 -4.01 -0.99 9.09
C GLN A 38 -4.18 0.23 10.02
N MET A 39 -3.56 1.38 9.69
CA MET A 39 -3.69 2.55 10.54
C MET A 39 -4.99 3.32 10.25
N ARG A 40 -5.86 3.38 11.25
CA ARG A 40 -7.05 4.24 11.25
C ARG A 40 -6.66 5.71 11.41
N TRP A 41 -7.40 6.60 10.72
CA TRP A 41 -7.21 8.04 10.86
C TRP A 41 -7.40 8.53 12.32
N ASP A 42 -8.42 8.00 13.02
CA ASP A 42 -8.74 8.42 14.39
C ASP A 42 -7.64 8.10 15.42
N TYR A 43 -6.65 7.25 15.09
CA TYR A 43 -5.51 6.97 15.97
C TYR A 43 -4.58 8.18 16.13
N LEU A 44 -4.50 9.08 15.15
CA LEU A 44 -3.75 10.34 15.27
C LEU A 44 -4.22 11.17 16.46
N TYR A 45 -5.53 11.24 16.65
CA TYR A 45 -6.14 12.07 17.70
C TYR A 45 -6.39 11.30 18.99
N ARG A 46 -6.70 10.03 18.90
CA ARG A 46 -6.90 9.15 20.06
C ARG A 46 -5.66 9.06 20.94
N TYR A 47 -4.49 9.00 20.33
CA TYR A 47 -3.22 8.89 21.04
C TYR A 47 -2.46 10.21 21.16
N TYR A 48 -3.01 11.33 20.66
CA TYR A 48 -2.31 12.61 20.55
C TYR A 48 -1.59 13.04 21.83
N ASN A 49 -2.28 12.96 22.99
CA ASN A 49 -1.71 13.36 24.27
C ASN A 49 -0.65 12.39 24.83
N GLN A 50 -0.52 11.21 24.24
CA GLN A 50 0.44 10.18 24.63
C GLN A 50 1.67 10.17 23.72
N PHE A 51 1.57 10.77 22.54
CA PHE A 51 2.67 10.88 21.60
C PHE A 51 3.75 11.84 22.09
N GLY A 52 5.01 11.53 21.78
CA GLY A 52 6.14 12.45 21.94
C GLY A 52 6.17 13.54 20.87
N GLU A 53 6.88 14.63 21.12
CA GLU A 53 6.91 15.80 20.22
C GLU A 53 7.60 15.52 18.86
N GLY A 54 8.43 14.48 18.74
CA GLY A 54 9.28 14.24 17.56
C GLY A 54 8.74 13.24 16.54
N GLY A 55 7.68 12.52 16.87
CA GLY A 55 7.06 11.47 16.04
C GLY A 55 5.79 11.94 15.33
N LEU A 56 4.67 11.29 15.64
CA LEU A 56 3.37 11.60 15.03
C LEU A 56 2.90 13.03 15.33
N LYS A 57 3.16 13.56 16.53
CA LYS A 57 2.88 14.97 16.80
C LYS A 57 3.64 15.93 15.89
N ARG A 58 4.91 15.63 15.58
CA ARG A 58 5.68 16.45 14.64
C ARG A 58 5.02 16.44 13.26
N LEU A 59 4.56 15.28 12.77
CA LEU A 59 3.82 15.20 11.51
C LEU A 59 2.55 16.06 11.53
N ILE A 60 1.76 15.95 12.59
CA ILE A 60 0.49 16.70 12.72
C ILE A 60 0.76 18.21 12.81
N ASN A 61 1.77 18.63 13.56
CA ASN A 61 2.01 20.04 13.88
C ASN A 61 2.89 20.77 12.84
N ASP A 62 3.80 20.08 12.16
CA ASP A 62 4.68 20.67 11.14
C ASP A 62 4.19 20.38 9.71
N GLY A 63 3.32 19.39 9.52
CA GLY A 63 2.87 18.91 8.22
C GLY A 63 1.58 19.57 7.72
N TYR A 64 1.18 19.18 6.51
CA TYR A 64 -0.13 19.47 5.93
C TYR A 64 -1.01 18.22 6.03
N ASN A 65 -2.12 18.31 6.78
CA ASN A 65 -2.99 17.18 7.10
C ASN A 65 -4.21 17.13 6.19
N PHE A 66 -4.42 16.04 5.49
CA PHE A 66 -5.62 15.75 4.72
C PHE A 66 -6.57 14.93 5.61
N GLU A 67 -7.45 15.61 6.34
CA GLU A 67 -8.29 15.04 7.39
C GLU A 67 -9.38 14.09 6.87
N ASN A 68 -9.64 14.08 5.58
CA ASN A 68 -10.76 13.35 4.97
C ASN A 68 -10.27 12.50 3.77
N MET A 69 -9.20 11.71 4.00
CA MET A 69 -8.64 10.79 3.02
C MET A 69 -9.33 9.43 3.11
N HIS A 70 -9.84 8.96 1.96
CA HIS A 70 -10.52 7.67 1.89
C HIS A 70 -10.04 6.79 0.73
N TYR A 71 -10.11 5.49 0.95
CA TYR A 71 -10.09 4.50 -0.12
C TYR A 71 -11.37 4.58 -0.93
N ASN A 72 -11.25 4.71 -2.24
CA ASN A 72 -12.36 4.84 -3.19
C ASN A 72 -12.65 3.54 -3.95
N TYR A 73 -12.22 2.39 -3.42
CA TYR A 73 -12.48 1.06 -3.97
C TYR A 73 -12.61 0.00 -2.88
N VAL A 74 -12.99 -1.21 -3.26
CA VAL A 74 -12.95 -2.45 -2.47
C VAL A 74 -12.36 -3.58 -3.34
N PRO A 75 -11.65 -4.55 -2.72
CA PRO A 75 -11.41 -4.74 -1.27
C PRO A 75 -10.26 -3.87 -0.75
N THR A 76 -10.40 -3.38 0.48
CA THR A 76 -9.35 -2.65 1.21
C THR A 76 -8.39 -3.64 1.84
N VAL A 77 -7.31 -3.98 1.14
CA VAL A 77 -6.32 -4.99 1.56
C VAL A 77 -4.91 -4.53 1.24
N THR A 78 -3.92 -5.04 1.99
CA THR A 78 -2.52 -4.59 1.97
C THR A 78 -1.95 -4.40 0.56
N ALA A 79 -2.03 -5.41 -0.30
CA ALA A 79 -1.41 -5.32 -1.63
C ALA A 79 -2.07 -4.25 -2.50
N ALA A 80 -3.41 -4.22 -2.55
CA ALA A 80 -4.15 -3.22 -3.30
C ALA A 80 -3.88 -1.81 -2.76
N GLY A 81 -3.83 -1.64 -1.43
CA GLY A 81 -3.54 -0.37 -0.77
C GLY A 81 -2.17 0.18 -1.15
N HIS A 82 -1.12 -0.60 -0.96
CA HIS A 82 0.25 -0.19 -1.32
C HIS A 82 0.38 0.11 -2.82
N ALA A 83 -0.22 -0.72 -3.69
CA ALA A 83 -0.22 -0.45 -5.13
C ALA A 83 -0.91 0.87 -5.46
N SER A 84 -2.08 1.16 -4.86
CA SER A 84 -2.85 2.37 -5.15
C SER A 84 -2.17 3.65 -4.67
N VAL A 85 -1.58 3.65 -3.46
CA VAL A 85 -0.82 4.79 -2.92
C VAL A 85 0.27 5.24 -3.89
N PHE A 86 1.02 4.30 -4.44
CA PHE A 86 2.21 4.61 -5.25
C PHE A 86 1.92 4.69 -6.75
N SER A 87 0.86 4.05 -7.26
CA SER A 87 0.49 4.13 -8.68
C SER A 87 -0.49 5.25 -9.02
N GLY A 88 -1.14 5.86 -8.01
CA GLY A 88 -2.15 6.89 -8.24
C GLY A 88 -3.41 6.37 -8.93
N THR A 89 -3.70 5.07 -8.80
CA THR A 89 -4.89 4.44 -9.40
C THR A 89 -5.44 3.32 -8.52
N THR A 90 -6.39 2.56 -9.02
CA THR A 90 -7.16 1.56 -8.27
C THR A 90 -6.96 0.15 -8.83
N PRO A 91 -7.40 -0.92 -8.13
CA PRO A 91 -7.27 -2.30 -8.60
C PRO A 91 -7.77 -2.55 -10.02
N ALA A 92 -8.79 -1.85 -10.45
CA ALA A 92 -9.33 -1.93 -11.82
C ALA A 92 -8.27 -1.63 -12.89
N PHE A 93 -7.28 -0.80 -12.59
CA PHE A 93 -6.23 -0.37 -13.52
C PHE A 93 -4.87 -0.99 -13.21
N HIS A 94 -4.42 -0.95 -11.93
CA HIS A 94 -3.10 -1.49 -11.60
C HIS A 94 -3.08 -3.02 -11.50
N GLY A 95 -4.24 -3.68 -11.52
CA GLY A 95 -4.37 -5.13 -11.60
C GLY A 95 -4.07 -5.90 -10.32
N ILE A 96 -3.67 -5.26 -9.22
CA ILE A 96 -3.49 -5.90 -7.92
C ILE A 96 -4.85 -5.96 -7.24
N ALA A 97 -5.65 -6.97 -7.59
CA ALA A 97 -7.03 -7.13 -7.13
C ALA A 97 -7.14 -7.58 -5.67
N GLY A 98 -6.02 -7.86 -5.02
CA GLY A 98 -5.95 -8.27 -3.62
C GLY A 98 -4.60 -8.88 -3.26
N ASN A 99 -4.46 -9.38 -2.03
CA ASN A 99 -3.26 -10.13 -1.62
C ASN A 99 -3.10 -11.43 -2.40
N ASN A 100 -4.23 -12.07 -2.67
CA ASN A 100 -4.36 -13.20 -3.60
C ASN A 100 -5.54 -12.94 -4.52
N TYR A 101 -5.45 -13.40 -5.74
CA TYR A 101 -6.52 -13.36 -6.74
C TYR A 101 -6.39 -14.55 -7.69
N TYR A 102 -7.30 -14.67 -8.65
CA TYR A 102 -7.27 -15.78 -9.60
C TYR A 102 -6.89 -15.25 -10.98
N LEU A 103 -5.98 -15.96 -11.66
CA LEU A 103 -5.60 -15.68 -13.04
C LEU A 103 -5.65 -17.00 -13.82
N ASN A 104 -6.47 -17.04 -14.86
CA ASN A 104 -6.70 -18.26 -15.66
C ASN A 104 -7.08 -19.48 -14.76
N GLY A 105 -7.96 -19.26 -13.78
CA GLY A 105 -8.43 -20.29 -12.86
C GLY A 105 -7.42 -20.74 -11.79
N LYS A 106 -6.23 -20.15 -11.74
CA LYS A 106 -5.20 -20.47 -10.73
C LYS A 106 -5.10 -19.34 -9.71
N LYS A 107 -5.00 -19.72 -8.43
CA LYS A 107 -4.74 -18.75 -7.35
C LYS A 107 -3.32 -18.22 -7.48
N VAL A 108 -3.19 -16.89 -7.52
CA VAL A 108 -1.93 -16.18 -7.68
C VAL A 108 -1.74 -15.27 -6.46
N TYR A 109 -0.55 -15.28 -5.88
CA TYR A 109 -0.14 -14.28 -4.89
C TYR A 109 0.31 -13.00 -5.59
N CYS A 110 -0.06 -11.83 -5.09
CA CYS A 110 0.12 -10.54 -5.77
C CYS A 110 1.55 -10.23 -6.24
N CYS A 111 2.56 -10.67 -5.50
CA CYS A 111 3.98 -10.52 -5.87
C CYS A 111 4.64 -11.85 -6.30
N GLY A 112 3.89 -12.97 -6.34
CA GLY A 112 4.44 -14.28 -6.66
C GLY A 112 5.06 -14.33 -8.06
N ASP A 113 6.33 -14.75 -8.13
CA ASP A 113 7.09 -14.87 -9.37
C ASP A 113 8.09 -16.03 -9.29
N THR A 114 7.74 -17.15 -9.92
CA THR A 114 8.56 -18.36 -9.95
C THR A 114 9.75 -18.27 -10.91
N THR A 115 9.86 -17.20 -11.68
CA THR A 115 11.00 -16.97 -12.60
C THR A 115 12.20 -16.36 -11.93
N VAL A 116 12.06 -15.90 -10.67
CA VAL A 116 13.13 -15.32 -9.86
C VAL A 116 13.45 -16.21 -8.67
N GLN A 117 14.61 -15.98 -8.05
CA GLN A 117 15.10 -16.75 -6.92
C GLN A 117 15.30 -15.85 -5.70
N THR A 118 15.32 -16.47 -4.53
CA THR A 118 15.64 -15.79 -3.27
C THR A 118 17.11 -15.41 -3.21
N VAL A 119 17.39 -14.19 -2.80
CA VAL A 119 18.74 -13.69 -2.50
C VAL A 119 18.82 -13.36 -1.01
N GLY A 120 19.73 -14.04 -0.30
CA GLY A 120 19.95 -13.87 1.15
C GLY A 120 19.51 -15.04 2.01
N SER A 121 18.72 -15.98 1.48
CA SER A 121 18.36 -17.22 2.16
C SER A 121 18.19 -18.39 1.19
N LYS A 122 17.96 -19.59 1.74
CA LYS A 122 17.65 -20.81 0.95
C LYS A 122 16.16 -21.09 0.80
N SER A 123 15.30 -20.22 1.31
CA SER A 123 13.86 -20.39 1.26
C SER A 123 13.30 -20.00 -0.12
N LYS A 124 11.99 -20.17 -0.31
CA LYS A 124 11.27 -19.64 -1.48
C LYS A 124 10.66 -18.25 -1.26
N ALA A 125 10.91 -17.63 -0.09
CA ALA A 125 10.31 -16.34 0.27
C ALA A 125 10.75 -15.17 -0.63
N GLY A 126 11.81 -15.34 -1.41
CA GLY A 126 12.27 -14.36 -2.39
C GLY A 126 11.80 -14.63 -3.83
N GLN A 127 10.96 -15.64 -4.08
CA GLN A 127 10.33 -15.84 -5.41
C GLN A 127 9.21 -14.79 -5.63
N MET A 128 9.58 -13.51 -5.57
CA MET A 128 8.69 -12.37 -5.58
C MET A 128 9.22 -11.25 -6.50
N SER A 129 8.30 -10.57 -7.18
CA SER A 129 8.59 -9.40 -8.02
C SER A 129 7.35 -8.51 -8.18
N PRO A 130 7.47 -7.28 -8.72
CA PRO A 130 6.33 -6.41 -9.01
C PRO A 130 5.60 -6.76 -10.32
N ARG A 131 5.96 -7.81 -11.04
CA ARG A 131 5.48 -8.11 -12.41
C ARG A 131 3.97 -8.18 -12.57
N ASN A 132 3.25 -8.51 -11.50
CA ASN A 132 1.80 -8.58 -11.54
C ASN A 132 1.10 -7.22 -11.51
N MET A 133 1.80 -6.14 -11.17
CA MET A 133 1.32 -4.77 -11.28
C MET A 133 1.40 -4.32 -12.74
N MET A 134 0.27 -3.87 -13.29
CA MET A 134 0.08 -3.63 -14.73
C MET A 134 0.43 -2.21 -15.16
N VAL A 135 0.77 -1.34 -14.22
CA VAL A 135 1.08 0.08 -14.45
C VAL A 135 2.37 0.46 -13.74
N THR A 136 3.02 1.52 -14.19
CA THR A 136 4.13 2.14 -13.45
C THR A 136 3.62 2.81 -12.18
N ASN A 137 4.52 3.06 -11.23
CA ASN A 137 4.23 3.85 -10.05
C ASN A 137 5.08 5.15 -10.02
N MET A 138 4.93 5.99 -8.98
CA MET A 138 5.66 7.24 -8.87
C MET A 138 7.19 7.05 -8.76
N CYS A 139 7.64 5.91 -8.20
CA CYS A 139 9.06 5.56 -8.14
C CYS A 139 9.62 5.25 -9.54
N ASP A 140 8.87 4.53 -10.36
CA ASP A 140 9.21 4.27 -11.75
C ASP A 140 9.30 5.58 -12.54
N GLN A 141 8.34 6.50 -12.32
CA GLN A 141 8.32 7.80 -12.98
C GLN A 141 9.50 8.69 -12.57
N LEU A 142 9.88 8.65 -11.28
CA LEU A 142 11.08 9.34 -10.81
C LEU A 142 12.35 8.80 -11.49
N ARG A 143 12.46 7.48 -11.61
CA ARG A 143 13.57 6.82 -12.31
C ARG A 143 13.63 7.23 -13.78
N LEU A 144 12.48 7.23 -14.47
CA LEU A 144 12.38 7.66 -15.87
C LEU A 144 12.76 9.14 -16.02
N ALA A 145 12.27 10.01 -15.15
CA ALA A 145 12.54 11.45 -15.18
C ALA A 145 14.00 11.83 -14.92
N THR A 146 14.79 10.91 -14.41
CA THR A 146 16.22 11.10 -14.08
C THR A 146 17.14 10.17 -14.87
N ASP A 147 16.67 9.60 -15.98
CA ASP A 147 17.41 8.62 -16.78
C ASP A 147 18.04 7.51 -15.92
N PHE A 148 17.25 7.00 -14.97
CA PHE A 148 17.63 5.95 -14.01
C PHE A 148 18.77 6.30 -13.05
N ARG A 149 19.13 7.58 -12.88
CA ARG A 149 20.15 8.03 -11.92
C ARG A 149 19.62 8.08 -10.49
N SER A 150 18.33 8.36 -10.27
CA SER A 150 17.69 8.27 -8.95
C SER A 150 17.81 6.87 -8.36
N ARG A 151 18.03 6.80 -7.05
CA ARG A 151 18.03 5.53 -6.30
C ARG A 151 16.67 5.38 -5.63
N VAL A 152 16.09 4.18 -5.76
CA VAL A 152 14.80 3.81 -5.18
C VAL A 152 14.96 2.55 -4.38
N ILE A 153 14.66 2.62 -3.08
CA ILE A 153 14.74 1.49 -2.15
C ILE A 153 13.42 1.35 -1.40
N GLY A 154 12.90 0.10 -1.33
CA GLY A 154 11.74 -0.26 -0.54
C GLY A 154 12.09 -1.19 0.62
N VAL A 155 11.55 -0.93 1.80
CA VAL A 155 11.77 -1.79 2.99
C VAL A 155 10.47 -2.04 3.74
N SER A 156 10.25 -3.29 4.15
CA SER A 156 9.13 -3.70 4.99
C SER A 156 9.34 -5.09 5.58
N ILE A 157 8.54 -5.49 6.55
CA ILE A 157 8.45 -6.90 6.97
C ILE A 157 7.72 -7.72 5.90
N LYS A 158 6.60 -7.23 5.37
CA LYS A 158 5.84 -7.91 4.31
C LYS A 158 6.48 -7.66 2.94
N ASP A 159 6.67 -8.70 2.14
CA ASP A 159 7.19 -8.64 0.77
C ASP A 159 6.42 -7.65 -0.13
N ARG A 160 5.10 -7.79 -0.22
CA ARG A 160 4.22 -6.91 -1.02
C ARG A 160 4.28 -5.45 -0.63
N ALA A 161 4.53 -5.19 0.67
CA ALA A 161 4.64 -3.83 1.21
C ALA A 161 6.02 -3.19 0.98
N ALA A 162 7.04 -3.97 0.63
CA ALA A 162 8.33 -3.47 0.14
C ALA A 162 8.34 -3.35 -1.40
N ILE A 163 7.80 -4.35 -2.10
CA ILE A 163 7.90 -4.51 -3.55
C ILE A 163 6.99 -3.55 -4.32
N LEU A 164 5.69 -3.49 -3.97
CA LEU A 164 4.71 -2.70 -4.73
C LEU A 164 4.96 -1.19 -4.63
N PRO A 165 5.35 -0.63 -3.45
CA PRO A 165 5.81 0.75 -3.35
C PRO A 165 7.08 1.05 -4.16
N ALA A 166 8.06 0.16 -4.12
CA ALA A 166 9.32 0.36 -4.82
C ALA A 166 9.14 0.40 -6.36
N GLY A 167 8.16 -0.34 -6.89
CA GLY A 167 7.87 -0.36 -8.32
C GLY A 167 8.73 -1.32 -9.13
N HIS A 168 8.62 -1.23 -10.46
CA HIS A 168 9.29 -2.14 -11.39
C HIS A 168 10.78 -1.86 -11.53
N SER A 169 11.19 -0.61 -11.47
CA SER A 169 12.55 -0.16 -11.78
C SER A 169 13.42 0.15 -10.56
N ALA A 170 12.96 -0.23 -9.36
CA ALA A 170 13.70 0.03 -8.12
C ALA A 170 15.10 -0.59 -8.11
N ASN A 171 16.04 0.04 -7.40
CA ASN A 171 17.37 -0.50 -7.14
C ASN A 171 17.31 -1.68 -6.17
N GLY A 172 16.34 -1.69 -5.27
CA GLY A 172 16.12 -2.81 -4.35
C GLY A 172 14.80 -2.71 -3.59
N ALA A 173 14.23 -3.86 -3.27
CA ALA A 173 13.19 -4.01 -2.27
C ALA A 173 13.61 -5.13 -1.32
N PHE A 174 13.47 -4.89 -0.01
CA PHE A 174 13.96 -5.78 1.03
C PHE A 174 12.84 -6.09 2.01
N TRP A 175 12.65 -7.39 2.32
CA TRP A 175 11.59 -7.86 3.20
C TRP A 175 12.09 -8.99 4.10
N PHE A 176 11.34 -9.28 5.16
CA PHE A 176 11.72 -10.26 6.16
C PHE A 176 11.33 -11.68 5.76
N ASP A 177 12.29 -12.58 5.73
CA ASP A 177 12.07 -14.02 5.65
C ASP A 177 12.01 -14.61 7.07
N LYS A 178 10.79 -14.87 7.54
CA LYS A 178 10.53 -15.44 8.86
C LYS A 178 11.21 -16.81 9.04
N SER A 179 11.30 -17.63 7.97
CA SER A 179 11.88 -18.96 8.04
C SER A 179 13.40 -18.94 8.20
N ALA A 180 14.05 -17.91 7.67
CA ALA A 180 15.50 -17.72 7.73
C ALA A 180 15.93 -16.76 8.84
N GLY A 181 15.00 -15.98 9.41
CA GLY A 181 15.30 -14.98 10.43
C GLY A 181 16.22 -13.87 9.90
N CYS A 182 15.99 -13.39 8.68
CA CYS A 182 16.79 -12.33 8.07
C CYS A 182 15.99 -11.53 7.02
N PHE A 183 16.47 -10.34 6.69
CA PHE A 183 15.95 -9.60 5.54
C PHE A 183 16.62 -10.09 4.26
N ILE A 184 15.82 -10.24 3.22
CA ILE A 184 16.16 -10.83 1.92
C ILE A 184 15.69 -9.92 0.79
N THR A 185 16.03 -10.33 -0.44
CA THR A 185 15.47 -9.78 -1.68
C THR A 185 15.29 -10.91 -2.72
N SER A 186 15.11 -10.56 -3.97
CA SER A 186 15.04 -11.52 -5.08
C SER A 186 16.03 -11.20 -6.20
N THR A 187 16.28 -12.19 -7.06
CA THR A 187 17.08 -12.00 -8.27
C THR A 187 16.44 -11.05 -9.29
N TYR A 188 15.20 -10.58 -9.03
CA TYR A 188 14.59 -9.50 -9.78
C TYR A 188 15.40 -8.20 -9.64
N TYR A 189 15.88 -7.92 -8.43
CA TYR A 189 16.59 -6.68 -8.10
C TYR A 189 18.11 -6.85 -8.18
N MET A 190 18.66 -7.93 -7.66
CA MET A 190 20.10 -8.14 -7.56
C MET A 190 20.49 -9.61 -7.41
N GLN A 191 21.76 -9.92 -7.64
CA GLN A 191 22.27 -11.30 -7.55
C GLN A 191 22.87 -11.64 -6.18
N ASP A 192 23.24 -10.65 -5.36
CA ASP A 192 23.75 -10.82 -4.00
C ASP A 192 23.24 -9.67 -3.11
N LEU A 193 23.14 -9.91 -1.81
CA LEU A 193 22.76 -8.86 -0.85
C LEU A 193 23.86 -7.79 -0.79
N PRO A 194 23.49 -6.51 -0.71
CA PRO A 194 24.48 -5.44 -0.47
C PRO A 194 25.11 -5.61 0.91
N GLN A 195 26.36 -5.14 1.05
CA GLN A 195 27.13 -5.33 2.27
C GLN A 195 26.41 -4.76 3.51
N TRP A 196 25.80 -3.59 3.38
CA TRP A 196 25.05 -2.98 4.48
C TRP A 196 23.92 -3.87 5.01
N LEU A 197 23.25 -4.64 4.14
CA LEU A 197 22.19 -5.55 4.55
C LEU A 197 22.72 -6.83 5.18
N LYS A 198 23.84 -7.36 4.68
CA LYS A 198 24.55 -8.49 5.33
C LYS A 198 24.97 -8.10 6.75
N ASP A 199 25.51 -6.90 6.93
CA ASP A 199 25.92 -6.38 8.23
C ASP A 199 24.72 -6.12 9.14
N PHE A 200 23.61 -5.59 8.60
CA PHE A 200 22.36 -5.42 9.30
C PHE A 200 21.81 -6.75 9.84
N ASN A 201 21.71 -7.77 8.99
CA ASN A 201 21.25 -9.10 9.38
C ASN A 201 22.12 -9.71 10.46
N LYS A 202 23.44 -9.59 10.34
CA LYS A 202 24.42 -10.06 11.33
C LYS A 202 24.26 -9.34 12.68
N LYS A 203 24.18 -8.01 12.67
CA LYS A 203 24.07 -7.16 13.86
C LYS A 203 22.77 -7.42 14.64
N ASN A 204 21.66 -7.62 13.93
CA ASN A 204 20.34 -7.79 14.53
C ASN A 204 19.92 -9.26 14.64
N LYS A 205 20.82 -10.24 14.46
CA LYS A 205 20.52 -11.67 14.42
C LYS A 205 19.70 -12.15 15.63
N LYS A 206 19.98 -11.63 16.82
CA LYS A 206 19.26 -12.01 18.04
C LYS A 206 17.78 -11.60 17.98
N ASP A 207 17.51 -10.38 17.55
CA ASP A 207 16.16 -9.83 17.44
C ASP A 207 15.38 -10.47 16.27
N LEU A 208 16.06 -10.79 15.17
CA LEU A 208 15.49 -11.40 13.98
C LEU A 208 15.17 -12.90 14.13
N ASN A 209 15.74 -13.57 15.14
CA ASN A 209 15.52 -15.01 15.37
C ASN A 209 14.22 -15.31 16.13
N GLN A 210 13.16 -14.56 15.80
CA GLN A 210 11.81 -14.73 16.36
C GLN A 210 10.76 -14.24 15.36
N ASP A 211 9.49 -14.46 15.67
CA ASP A 211 8.41 -13.86 14.90
C ASP A 211 8.25 -12.37 15.26
N ILE A 212 8.95 -11.52 14.52
CA ILE A 212 8.97 -10.08 14.79
C ILE A 212 7.66 -9.38 14.36
N ALA A 213 6.88 -10.01 13.48
CA ALA A 213 5.74 -9.37 12.84
C ALA A 213 4.69 -8.85 13.83
N PRO A 214 4.20 -9.64 14.84
CA PRO A 214 3.18 -9.17 15.76
C PRO A 214 3.77 -8.47 17.02
N LEU A 215 5.01 -8.00 16.95
CA LEU A 215 5.73 -7.46 18.11
C LEU A 215 6.21 -6.03 17.90
N PRO A 216 6.35 -5.22 18.96
CA PRO A 216 6.94 -3.89 18.89
C PRO A 216 8.34 -3.87 18.27
N ILE A 217 9.15 -4.92 18.49
CA ILE A 217 10.48 -5.05 17.88
C ILE A 217 10.42 -5.04 16.33
N GLY A 218 9.32 -5.48 15.72
CA GLY A 218 9.13 -5.39 14.27
C GLY A 218 9.05 -3.96 13.78
N VAL A 219 8.42 -3.05 14.54
CA VAL A 219 8.43 -1.61 14.24
C VAL A 219 9.86 -1.07 14.33
N THR A 220 10.56 -1.39 15.43
CA THR A 220 11.96 -0.96 15.65
C THR A 220 12.90 -1.47 14.54
N LEU A 221 12.77 -2.73 14.13
CA LEU A 221 13.60 -3.29 13.06
C LEU A 221 13.28 -2.68 11.69
N THR A 222 12.02 -2.31 11.45
CA THR A 222 11.64 -1.58 10.22
C THR A 222 12.30 -0.20 10.17
N THR A 223 12.32 0.54 11.29
CA THR A 223 13.08 1.81 11.38
C THR A 223 14.57 1.59 11.18
N ARG A 224 15.14 0.60 11.85
CA ARG A 224 16.59 0.33 11.76
C ARG A 224 17.01 -0.05 10.35
N ILE A 225 16.24 -0.88 9.62
CA ILE A 225 16.59 -1.24 8.23
C ILE A 225 16.38 -0.06 7.28
N ALA A 226 15.38 0.79 7.50
CA ALA A 226 15.20 2.01 6.72
C ALA A 226 16.40 2.96 6.86
N ILE A 227 16.93 3.13 8.07
CA ILE A 227 18.13 3.93 8.33
C ILE A 227 19.37 3.25 7.74
N ALA A 228 19.48 1.92 7.85
CA ALA A 228 20.61 1.18 7.25
C ALA A 228 20.61 1.31 5.71
N ALA A 229 19.42 1.29 5.08
CA ALA A 229 19.28 1.52 3.64
C ALA A 229 19.60 2.99 3.26
N LEU A 230 19.14 3.96 4.06
CA LEU A 230 19.48 5.38 3.87
C LEU A 230 21.00 5.61 3.85
N ASP A 231 21.70 5.01 4.81
CA ASP A 231 23.17 5.12 4.94
C ASP A 231 23.90 4.27 3.87
N GLY A 232 23.50 3.02 3.69
CA GLY A 232 24.16 2.07 2.81
C GLY A 232 24.06 2.41 1.32
N GLU A 233 22.91 2.95 0.92
CA GLU A 233 22.65 3.38 -0.46
C GLU A 233 22.93 4.89 -0.67
N GLN A 234 23.38 5.61 0.37
CA GLN A 234 23.65 7.05 0.32
C GLN A 234 22.45 7.85 -0.23
N LEU A 235 21.22 7.50 0.20
CA LEU A 235 20.01 8.15 -0.29
C LEU A 235 19.96 9.64 0.14
N GLY A 236 19.56 10.49 -0.80
CA GLY A 236 19.58 11.96 -0.63
C GLY A 236 20.98 12.59 -0.76
N LYS A 237 22.00 11.78 -1.11
CA LYS A 237 23.36 12.22 -1.43
C LYS A 237 23.75 11.78 -2.85
N ASN A 238 22.78 11.84 -3.76
CA ASN A 238 23.00 11.46 -5.15
C ASN A 238 24.07 12.36 -5.78
N PRO A 239 25.14 11.80 -6.36
CA PRO A 239 26.25 12.59 -6.91
C PRO A 239 25.86 13.46 -8.10
N THR A 240 24.77 13.15 -8.78
CA THR A 240 24.22 13.96 -9.88
C THR A 240 23.24 15.03 -9.41
N GLY A 241 22.92 15.09 -8.10
CA GLY A 241 21.93 16.01 -7.54
C GLY A 241 20.48 15.57 -7.77
N ASP A 242 20.25 14.42 -8.40
CA ASP A 242 18.90 13.89 -8.62
C ASP A 242 18.24 13.44 -7.30
N THR A 243 16.93 13.56 -7.24
CA THR A 243 16.10 13.10 -6.10
C THR A 243 16.16 11.58 -5.98
N ASP A 244 16.43 11.06 -4.77
CA ASP A 244 16.26 9.64 -4.46
C ASP A 244 14.91 9.36 -3.77
N MET A 245 14.53 8.09 -3.61
CA MET A 245 13.30 7.71 -2.93
C MET A 245 13.48 6.51 -1.99
N LEU A 246 12.96 6.63 -0.77
CA LEU A 246 12.87 5.58 0.22
C LEU A 246 11.40 5.29 0.54
N THR A 247 10.94 4.05 0.37
CA THR A 247 9.62 3.63 0.80
C THR A 247 9.73 2.72 2.02
N VAL A 248 9.00 3.04 3.07
CA VAL A 248 9.01 2.33 4.36
C VAL A 248 7.61 1.92 4.72
N SER A 249 7.36 0.62 4.92
CA SER A 249 6.06 0.16 5.39
C SER A 249 6.17 -0.55 6.73
N TYR A 250 5.44 -0.04 7.73
CA TYR A 250 5.35 -0.60 9.08
C TYR A 250 4.24 -1.63 9.12
N SER A 251 4.58 -2.91 8.99
CA SER A 251 3.61 -4.01 8.91
C SER A 251 3.09 -4.51 10.25
N SER A 252 3.82 -4.29 11.36
CA SER A 252 3.50 -4.88 12.68
C SER A 252 2.18 -4.36 13.26
N THR A 253 1.76 -3.17 12.90
CA THR A 253 0.48 -2.57 13.31
C THR A 253 -0.72 -3.40 12.86
N ASP A 254 -0.69 -3.93 11.64
CA ASP A 254 -1.71 -4.81 11.09
C ASP A 254 -1.74 -6.17 11.80
N TYR A 255 -0.60 -6.79 12.02
CA TYR A 255 -0.53 -8.07 12.75
C TYR A 255 -1.09 -7.94 14.17
N VAL A 256 -0.81 -6.83 14.87
CA VAL A 256 -1.37 -6.53 16.19
C VAL A 256 -2.87 -6.28 16.09
N GLY A 257 -3.33 -5.51 15.11
CA GLY A 257 -4.75 -5.29 14.85
C GLY A 257 -5.50 -6.60 14.61
N HIS A 258 -4.99 -7.46 13.73
CA HIS A 258 -5.58 -8.79 13.48
C HIS A 258 -5.63 -9.64 14.74
N SER A 259 -4.63 -9.58 15.60
CA SER A 259 -4.57 -10.43 16.80
C SER A 259 -5.37 -9.88 17.97
N PHE A 260 -5.35 -8.56 18.19
CA PHE A 260 -5.86 -7.94 19.42
C PHE A 260 -6.98 -6.91 19.18
N GLY A 261 -7.23 -6.53 17.92
CA GLY A 261 -8.26 -5.57 17.56
C GLY A 261 -7.78 -4.13 17.54
N THR A 262 -8.74 -3.21 17.51
CA THR A 262 -8.49 -1.77 17.36
C THR A 262 -8.35 -1.03 18.69
N ARG A 263 -8.40 -1.73 19.81
CA ARG A 263 -8.36 -1.18 21.17
C ARG A 263 -7.70 -2.17 22.14
N GLY A 264 -7.12 -1.62 23.20
CA GLY A 264 -6.48 -2.38 24.27
C GLY A 264 -4.97 -2.19 24.30
N GLU A 265 -4.37 -2.72 25.37
CA GLU A 265 -2.96 -2.51 25.73
C GLU A 265 -1.99 -2.79 24.57
N LYS A 266 -2.21 -3.89 23.82
CA LYS A 266 -1.32 -4.26 22.70
C LYS A 266 -1.41 -3.29 21.53
N THR A 267 -2.60 -2.79 21.25
CA THR A 267 -2.80 -1.78 20.22
C THR A 267 -2.21 -0.43 20.64
N ASP A 268 -2.35 -0.07 21.91
CA ASP A 268 -1.76 1.15 22.47
C ASP A 268 -0.22 1.05 22.44
N GLU A 269 0.36 -0.08 22.88
CA GLU A 269 1.80 -0.35 22.89
C GLU A 269 2.42 -0.21 21.48
N ILE A 270 1.78 -0.79 20.45
CA ILE A 270 2.35 -0.77 19.08
C ILE A 270 2.34 0.64 18.49
N TYR A 271 1.29 1.45 18.69
CA TYR A 271 1.22 2.82 18.17
C TYR A 271 2.12 3.78 18.94
N LEU A 272 2.29 3.62 20.26
CA LEU A 272 3.27 4.38 21.04
C LEU A 272 4.72 4.00 20.69
N THR A 273 4.94 2.73 20.31
CA THR A 273 6.25 2.33 19.78
C THR A 273 6.49 2.93 18.40
N LEU A 274 5.49 2.90 17.51
CA LEU A 274 5.57 3.54 16.21
C LEU A 274 5.93 5.04 16.32
N ASP A 275 5.28 5.77 17.23
CA ASP A 275 5.58 7.19 17.45
C ASP A 275 7.05 7.43 17.83
N ARG A 276 7.57 6.63 18.76
CA ARG A 276 9.00 6.72 19.16
C ARG A 276 9.94 6.39 18.00
N GLU A 277 9.60 5.38 17.22
CA GLU A 277 10.43 4.94 16.09
C GLU A 277 10.36 5.91 14.89
N LEU A 278 9.23 6.55 14.66
CA LEU A 278 9.12 7.64 13.68
C LEU A 278 10.01 8.83 14.08
N LYS A 279 10.08 9.18 15.39
CA LYS A 279 11.03 10.17 15.85
C LYS A 279 12.47 9.78 15.49
N VAL A 280 12.87 8.54 15.75
CA VAL A 280 14.22 8.03 15.42
C VAL A 280 14.50 8.14 13.92
N LEU A 281 13.51 7.79 13.08
CA LEU A 281 13.64 7.92 11.62
C LEU A 281 13.76 9.39 11.19
N PHE A 282 12.94 10.28 11.74
CA PHE A 282 12.95 11.71 11.39
C PHE A 282 14.25 12.39 11.84
N ASP A 283 14.76 12.08 13.03
CA ASP A 283 16.06 12.57 13.51
C ASP A 283 17.19 12.11 12.56
N ALA A 284 17.12 10.86 12.08
CA ALA A 284 18.08 10.35 11.12
C ALA A 284 18.00 11.06 9.76
N LEU A 285 16.81 11.34 9.26
CA LEU A 285 16.60 12.12 8.03
C LEU A 285 17.11 13.55 8.17
N ASP A 286 16.79 14.22 9.28
CA ASP A 286 17.25 15.58 9.57
C ASP A 286 18.79 15.65 9.62
N GLN A 287 19.42 14.66 10.23
CA GLN A 287 20.89 14.61 10.36
C GLN A 287 21.59 14.32 9.04
N ARG A 288 21.05 13.42 8.20
CA ARG A 288 21.74 12.88 7.01
C ARG A 288 21.43 13.62 5.73
N VAL A 289 20.18 14.07 5.58
CA VAL A 289 19.66 14.76 4.39
C VAL A 289 19.52 16.26 4.63
N GLY A 290 19.16 16.62 5.86
CA GLY A 290 18.90 17.99 6.30
C GLY A 290 17.40 18.31 6.31
N ARG A 291 16.95 18.93 7.41
CA ARG A 291 15.57 19.40 7.56
C ARG A 291 15.20 20.34 6.41
N GLY A 292 14.05 20.11 5.76
CA GLY A 292 13.62 20.89 4.59
C GLY A 292 14.20 20.43 3.24
N ASN A 293 15.18 19.50 3.22
CA ASN A 293 15.76 18.96 2.00
C ASN A 293 15.10 17.64 1.54
N TYR A 294 14.15 17.12 2.29
CA TYR A 294 13.38 15.93 1.92
C TYR A 294 11.89 16.22 1.96
N LEU A 295 11.15 15.59 1.06
CA LEU A 295 9.68 15.53 1.07
C LEU A 295 9.29 14.20 1.72
N LEU A 296 8.39 14.24 2.70
CA LEU A 296 7.89 13.06 3.37
C LEU A 296 6.37 13.03 3.31
N PHE A 297 5.80 11.85 3.09
CA PHE A 297 4.39 11.60 3.33
C PHE A 297 4.19 10.37 4.22
N LEU A 298 3.13 10.40 5.03
CA LEU A 298 2.65 9.26 5.80
C LEU A 298 1.18 8.99 5.46
N THR A 299 0.87 7.72 5.22
CA THR A 299 -0.49 7.22 5.01
C THR A 299 -0.64 5.79 5.55
N ALA A 300 -1.78 5.15 5.28
CA ALA A 300 -2.01 3.74 5.54
C ALA A 300 -2.59 3.04 4.30
N ASP A 301 -2.37 1.75 4.19
CA ASP A 301 -2.86 0.91 3.08
C ASP A 301 -4.34 0.48 3.22
N HIS A 302 -4.88 0.57 4.40
CA HIS A 302 -6.28 0.47 4.82
C HIS A 302 -6.38 0.75 6.32
N ALA A 303 -7.59 0.86 6.83
CA ALA A 303 -7.87 0.89 8.26
C ALA A 303 -8.47 -0.46 8.72
N GLY A 304 -9.20 -0.51 9.82
CA GLY A 304 -9.77 -1.74 10.35
C GLY A 304 -11.02 -1.51 11.20
N CYS A 305 -11.96 -2.46 11.12
CA CYS A 305 -13.21 -2.48 11.85
C CYS A 305 -12.99 -2.70 13.35
N HIS A 306 -13.85 -2.17 14.20
CA HIS A 306 -13.90 -2.61 15.60
C HIS A 306 -14.38 -4.06 15.69
N ASN A 307 -13.85 -4.80 16.66
CA ASN A 307 -14.22 -6.19 16.94
C ASN A 307 -15.73 -6.31 17.26
N ALA A 308 -16.37 -7.40 16.82
CA ALA A 308 -17.80 -7.63 16.99
C ALA A 308 -18.22 -7.65 18.47
N LYS A 309 -17.45 -8.32 19.35
CA LYS A 309 -17.71 -8.35 20.78
C LYS A 309 -17.63 -6.94 21.38
N PHE A 310 -16.57 -6.18 21.04
CA PHE A 310 -16.42 -4.80 21.49
C PHE A 310 -17.64 -3.94 21.11
N MET A 311 -18.11 -4.06 19.85
CA MET A 311 -19.29 -3.32 19.40
C MET A 311 -20.52 -3.69 20.22
N ASN A 312 -20.79 -4.99 20.42
CA ASN A 312 -21.97 -5.46 21.14
C ASN A 312 -21.90 -5.11 22.64
N ASP A 313 -20.75 -5.21 23.29
CA ASP A 313 -20.54 -4.80 24.69
C ASP A 313 -20.91 -3.31 24.90
N HIS A 314 -20.78 -2.48 23.85
CA HIS A 314 -21.14 -1.06 23.85
C HIS A 314 -22.48 -0.76 23.20
N LYS A 315 -23.33 -1.78 22.99
CA LYS A 315 -24.69 -1.68 22.40
C LYS A 315 -24.69 -1.12 20.96
N MET A 316 -23.59 -1.30 20.24
CA MET A 316 -23.45 -0.91 18.83
C MET A 316 -23.64 -2.14 17.93
N PRO A 317 -24.17 -1.96 16.71
CA PRO A 317 -24.34 -3.08 15.79
C PRO A 317 -22.99 -3.63 15.33
N GLY A 318 -22.85 -4.94 15.37
CA GLY A 318 -21.67 -5.66 14.92
C GLY A 318 -21.85 -7.16 15.02
N GLY A 319 -21.15 -7.91 14.23
CA GLY A 319 -21.28 -9.36 14.21
C GLY A 319 -20.24 -10.05 13.33
N VAL A 320 -20.42 -11.35 13.20
CA VAL A 320 -19.56 -12.21 12.39
C VAL A 320 -20.37 -12.80 11.25
N TRP A 321 -19.85 -12.69 10.04
CA TRP A 321 -20.39 -13.35 8.86
C TRP A 321 -19.31 -14.24 8.25
N LYS A 322 -19.46 -15.58 8.35
CA LYS A 322 -18.45 -16.55 7.96
C LYS A 322 -18.57 -16.96 6.49
N GLN A 323 -17.65 -16.50 5.65
CA GLN A 323 -17.58 -16.86 4.23
C GLN A 323 -17.43 -18.37 4.01
N SER A 324 -16.63 -19.04 4.85
CA SER A 324 -16.41 -20.49 4.75
C SER A 324 -17.69 -21.30 5.03
N ALA A 325 -18.49 -20.87 6.02
CA ALA A 325 -19.78 -21.50 6.33
C ALA A 325 -20.78 -21.30 5.19
N LYS A 326 -20.87 -20.07 4.66
CA LYS A 326 -21.75 -19.73 3.53
C LYS A 326 -21.37 -20.51 2.27
N LYS A 327 -20.06 -20.63 1.96
CA LYS A 327 -19.57 -21.46 0.86
C LYS A 327 -20.03 -22.91 1.00
N LYS A 328 -19.91 -23.50 2.20
CA LYS A 328 -20.35 -24.89 2.47
C LYS A 328 -21.86 -25.07 2.29
N GLU A 329 -22.65 -24.14 2.82
CA GLU A 329 -24.12 -24.13 2.69
C GLU A 329 -24.55 -24.10 1.22
N LEU A 330 -24.04 -23.14 0.44
CA LEU A 330 -24.40 -22.98 -0.97
C LEU A 330 -23.92 -24.16 -1.84
N ASN A 331 -22.72 -24.69 -1.60
CA ASN A 331 -22.23 -25.87 -2.31
C ASN A 331 -23.12 -27.09 -2.01
N ALA A 332 -23.62 -27.28 -0.79
CA ALA A 332 -24.56 -28.35 -0.45
C ALA A 332 -25.92 -28.17 -1.17
N LEU A 333 -26.45 -26.95 -1.17
CA LEU A 333 -27.71 -26.61 -1.86
C LEU A 333 -27.63 -26.90 -3.37
N TYR A 334 -26.59 -26.44 -4.03
CA TYR A 334 -26.44 -26.58 -5.47
C TYR A 334 -25.95 -27.97 -5.90
N ALA A 335 -25.35 -28.75 -4.99
CA ALA A 335 -25.12 -30.18 -5.20
C ALA A 335 -26.44 -30.94 -5.37
N GLN A 336 -27.46 -30.59 -4.55
CA GLN A 336 -28.81 -31.19 -4.68
C GLN A 336 -29.52 -30.72 -5.95
N LYS A 337 -29.40 -29.42 -6.28
CA LYS A 337 -30.13 -28.84 -7.42
C LYS A 337 -29.53 -29.20 -8.78
N TYR A 338 -28.21 -29.12 -8.93
CA TYR A 338 -27.51 -29.25 -10.21
C TYR A 338 -26.53 -30.45 -10.27
N GLY A 339 -26.32 -31.14 -9.16
CA GLY A 339 -25.33 -32.21 -9.08
C GLY A 339 -23.88 -31.68 -9.14
N ILE A 340 -23.66 -30.42 -8.72
CA ILE A 340 -22.34 -29.77 -8.70
C ILE A 340 -21.93 -29.52 -7.25
N THR A 341 -21.01 -30.32 -6.73
CA THR A 341 -20.62 -30.29 -5.30
C THR A 341 -19.69 -29.11 -4.94
N ASN A 342 -19.11 -28.45 -5.93
CA ASN A 342 -18.16 -27.35 -5.78
C ASN A 342 -18.48 -26.19 -6.70
N ILE A 343 -19.76 -25.81 -6.80
CA ILE A 343 -20.21 -24.71 -7.67
C ILE A 343 -19.55 -23.38 -7.29
N ILE A 344 -19.29 -23.17 -5.99
CA ILE A 344 -18.45 -22.08 -5.48
C ILE A 344 -17.04 -22.63 -5.28
N SER A 345 -16.11 -22.23 -6.15
CA SER A 345 -14.70 -22.61 -6.08
C SER A 345 -14.01 -21.96 -4.87
N ASP A 346 -14.19 -20.65 -4.69
CA ASP A 346 -13.64 -19.93 -3.55
C ASP A 346 -14.56 -18.80 -3.10
N PHE A 347 -14.37 -18.38 -1.85
CA PHE A 347 -15.00 -17.22 -1.26
C PHE A 347 -13.89 -16.44 -0.55
N PHE A 348 -13.54 -15.27 -1.06
CA PHE A 348 -12.39 -14.50 -0.59
C PHE A 348 -12.64 -12.99 -0.70
N GLN A 349 -12.20 -12.24 0.26
CA GLN A 349 -12.26 -10.77 0.25
C GLN A 349 -13.66 -10.22 -0.10
N ASN A 350 -14.71 -10.87 0.43
CA ASN A 350 -16.13 -10.59 0.10
C ASN A 350 -16.48 -10.79 -1.40
N GLN A 351 -15.75 -11.64 -2.09
CA GLN A 351 -16.00 -12.01 -3.48
C GLN A 351 -16.22 -13.52 -3.60
N VAL A 352 -17.16 -13.92 -4.44
CA VAL A 352 -17.45 -15.33 -4.77
C VAL A 352 -16.86 -15.65 -6.12
N LEU A 353 -16.07 -16.72 -6.18
CA LEU A 353 -15.61 -17.31 -7.42
C LEU A 353 -16.38 -18.59 -7.71
N LEU A 354 -17.00 -18.67 -8.87
CA LEU A 354 -17.78 -19.82 -9.32
C LEU A 354 -16.89 -20.82 -10.10
N ASN A 355 -17.30 -22.07 -10.06
CA ASN A 355 -16.69 -23.11 -10.90
C ASN A 355 -17.32 -23.10 -12.30
N ARG A 356 -16.89 -22.17 -13.13
CA ARG A 356 -17.41 -22.00 -14.49
C ARG A 356 -17.37 -23.31 -15.28
N ALA A 357 -16.26 -24.04 -15.25
CA ALA A 357 -16.11 -25.29 -15.99
C ALA A 357 -17.12 -26.36 -15.54
N ALA A 358 -17.40 -26.48 -14.23
CA ALA A 358 -18.40 -27.43 -13.74
C ALA A 358 -19.82 -27.02 -14.11
N ILE A 359 -20.14 -25.73 -14.16
CA ILE A 359 -21.42 -25.19 -14.59
C ILE A 359 -21.65 -25.49 -16.09
N GLU A 360 -20.70 -25.14 -16.92
CA GLU A 360 -20.73 -25.36 -18.39
C GLU A 360 -20.77 -26.84 -18.74
N ALA A 361 -20.05 -27.71 -18.02
CA ALA A 361 -20.10 -29.18 -18.21
C ALA A 361 -21.48 -29.80 -17.95
N LYS A 362 -22.37 -29.09 -17.25
CA LYS A 362 -23.77 -29.46 -17.04
C LYS A 362 -24.72 -28.80 -18.04
N ASN A 363 -24.20 -28.14 -19.09
CA ASN A 363 -24.97 -27.37 -20.07
C ASN A 363 -25.86 -26.29 -19.44
N LEU A 364 -25.42 -25.71 -18.30
CA LEU A 364 -26.10 -24.62 -17.64
C LEU A 364 -25.55 -23.27 -18.13
N ASP A 365 -26.43 -22.29 -18.27
CA ASP A 365 -26.04 -20.90 -18.54
C ASP A 365 -25.33 -20.30 -17.33
N PHE A 366 -24.05 -19.95 -17.50
CA PHE A 366 -23.22 -19.42 -16.43
C PHE A 366 -23.79 -18.12 -15.85
N CYS A 367 -24.30 -17.22 -16.69
CA CYS A 367 -24.85 -15.94 -16.25
C CYS A 367 -26.15 -16.13 -15.45
N ALA A 368 -27.02 -17.08 -15.87
CA ALA A 368 -28.24 -17.40 -15.14
C ALA A 368 -27.92 -18.01 -13.77
N VAL A 369 -26.99 -18.96 -13.70
CA VAL A 369 -26.55 -19.58 -12.43
C VAL A 369 -25.91 -18.54 -11.51
N ARG A 370 -25.07 -17.65 -12.03
CA ARG A 370 -24.45 -16.57 -11.26
C ARG A 370 -25.49 -15.63 -10.64
N ARG A 371 -26.50 -15.20 -11.41
CA ARG A 371 -27.59 -14.37 -10.90
C ARG A 371 -28.41 -15.10 -9.83
N GLU A 372 -28.67 -16.38 -10.02
CA GLU A 372 -29.39 -17.19 -9.04
C GLU A 372 -28.61 -17.29 -7.71
N ILE A 373 -27.29 -17.54 -7.78
CA ILE A 373 -26.44 -17.59 -6.58
C ILE A 373 -26.40 -16.22 -5.89
N ALA A 374 -26.29 -15.12 -6.65
CA ALA A 374 -26.33 -13.77 -6.11
C ALA A 374 -27.68 -13.47 -5.43
N ALA A 375 -28.80 -13.83 -6.03
CA ALA A 375 -30.12 -13.70 -5.45
C ALA A 375 -30.25 -14.52 -4.14
N LYS A 376 -29.74 -15.77 -4.14
CA LYS A 376 -29.72 -16.61 -2.94
C LYS A 376 -28.87 -16.04 -1.81
N LEU A 377 -27.72 -15.45 -2.13
CA LEU A 377 -26.89 -14.72 -1.15
C LEU A 377 -27.63 -13.51 -0.59
N ALA A 378 -28.37 -12.78 -1.42
CA ALA A 378 -29.11 -11.58 -0.98
C ALA A 378 -30.25 -11.88 0.00
N GLU A 379 -30.69 -13.15 0.14
CA GLU A 379 -31.64 -13.58 1.19
C GLU A 379 -31.01 -13.59 2.59
N ASP A 380 -29.68 -13.58 2.70
CA ASP A 380 -28.99 -13.58 3.99
C ASP A 380 -29.15 -12.21 4.67
N SER A 381 -29.81 -12.20 5.83
CA SER A 381 -30.11 -10.97 6.58
C SER A 381 -28.86 -10.20 7.06
N LEU A 382 -27.69 -10.81 7.04
CA LEU A 382 -26.42 -10.18 7.39
C LEU A 382 -25.74 -9.49 6.20
N LEU A 383 -26.29 -9.67 5.00
CA LEU A 383 -25.83 -9.00 3.79
C LEU A 383 -26.73 -7.81 3.45
N MET A 384 -26.14 -6.76 2.90
CA MET A 384 -26.86 -5.65 2.29
C MET A 384 -27.13 -5.94 0.81
N TYR A 385 -26.11 -6.48 0.14
CA TYR A 385 -26.18 -6.76 -1.30
C TYR A 385 -25.29 -7.96 -1.67
N ALA A 386 -25.69 -8.65 -2.73
CA ALA A 386 -24.86 -9.60 -3.47
C ALA A 386 -25.13 -9.36 -4.96
N VAL A 387 -24.10 -8.94 -5.72
CA VAL A 387 -24.28 -8.47 -7.10
C VAL A 387 -23.21 -9.09 -8.00
N PRO A 388 -23.60 -9.67 -9.15
CA PRO A 388 -22.65 -10.04 -10.19
C PRO A 388 -21.80 -8.84 -10.62
N PHE A 389 -20.47 -8.99 -10.71
CA PHE A 389 -19.60 -7.84 -11.00
C PHE A 389 -19.95 -7.11 -12.29
N GLU A 390 -20.29 -7.84 -13.35
CA GLU A 390 -20.64 -7.26 -14.66
C GLU A 390 -21.96 -6.48 -14.64
N GLU A 391 -22.79 -6.67 -13.60
CA GLU A 391 -24.09 -6.02 -13.44
C GLU A 391 -24.07 -4.87 -12.43
N VAL A 392 -22.91 -4.62 -11.78
CA VAL A 392 -22.76 -3.58 -10.76
C VAL A 392 -23.15 -2.19 -11.30
N GLY A 393 -22.75 -1.87 -12.52
CA GLY A 393 -23.04 -0.58 -13.14
C GLY A 393 -24.53 -0.28 -13.33
N SER A 394 -25.36 -1.31 -13.52
CA SER A 394 -26.81 -1.22 -13.71
C SER A 394 -27.62 -1.62 -12.48
N SER A 395 -26.94 -1.94 -11.36
CA SER A 395 -27.58 -2.37 -10.12
C SER A 395 -28.18 -1.21 -9.33
N SER A 396 -29.03 -1.53 -8.35
CA SER A 396 -29.59 -0.57 -7.38
C SER A 396 -28.64 -0.24 -6.22
N LEU A 397 -27.35 -0.58 -6.33
CA LEU A 397 -26.37 -0.20 -5.32
C LEU A 397 -26.29 1.33 -5.17
N PRO A 398 -26.25 1.85 -3.93
CA PRO A 398 -25.95 3.25 -3.71
C PRO A 398 -24.62 3.66 -4.38
N PRO A 399 -24.52 4.86 -4.99
CA PRO A 399 -23.31 5.31 -5.68
C PRO A 399 -22.04 5.15 -4.83
N ALA A 400 -22.12 5.44 -3.54
CA ALA A 400 -20.98 5.32 -2.61
C ALA A 400 -20.42 3.88 -2.50
N ILE A 401 -21.22 2.85 -2.77
CA ILE A 401 -20.78 1.45 -2.79
C ILE A 401 -20.46 1.03 -4.21
N ARG A 402 -21.37 1.32 -5.15
CA ARG A 402 -21.26 0.93 -6.55
C ARG A 402 -19.92 1.37 -7.16
N ASP A 403 -19.57 2.64 -6.99
CA ASP A 403 -18.37 3.21 -7.58
C ASP A 403 -17.11 2.59 -6.98
N ARG A 404 -17.09 2.28 -5.67
CA ARG A 404 -16.00 1.55 -5.03
C ARG A 404 -15.85 0.12 -5.55
N VAL A 405 -16.95 -0.57 -5.81
CA VAL A 405 -16.92 -1.92 -6.39
C VAL A 405 -16.38 -1.90 -7.82
N ILE A 406 -16.81 -0.93 -8.64
CA ILE A 406 -16.31 -0.75 -10.01
C ILE A 406 -14.81 -0.47 -10.00
N MET A 407 -14.35 0.43 -9.15
CA MET A 407 -12.93 0.79 -9.06
C MET A 407 -12.05 -0.33 -8.49
N GLY A 408 -12.63 -1.29 -7.77
CA GLY A 408 -11.93 -2.48 -7.29
C GLY A 408 -11.97 -3.68 -8.23
N TYR A 409 -12.85 -3.66 -9.22
CA TYR A 409 -13.03 -4.80 -10.13
C TYR A 409 -11.97 -4.85 -11.21
N CYS A 410 -11.19 -5.93 -11.21
CA CYS A 410 -10.23 -6.22 -12.26
C CYS A 410 -10.69 -7.47 -13.03
N PRO A 411 -11.15 -7.33 -14.29
CA PRO A 411 -11.57 -8.46 -15.09
C PRO A 411 -10.50 -9.55 -15.18
N GLY A 412 -10.90 -10.80 -14.99
CA GLY A 412 -10.00 -11.97 -15.02
C GLY A 412 -9.15 -12.17 -13.76
N ARG A 413 -9.23 -11.24 -12.75
CA ARG A 413 -8.54 -11.36 -11.47
C ARG A 413 -9.49 -11.32 -10.27
N SER A 414 -10.59 -10.59 -10.35
CA SER A 414 -11.65 -10.57 -9.34
C SER A 414 -12.55 -11.81 -9.42
N GLY A 415 -13.39 -12.01 -8.41
CA GLY A 415 -14.43 -13.04 -8.41
C GLY A 415 -15.58 -12.73 -9.38
N ASP A 416 -16.65 -13.51 -9.30
CA ASP A 416 -17.84 -13.41 -10.18
C ASP A 416 -18.97 -12.59 -9.53
N ILE A 417 -19.07 -12.60 -8.17
CA ILE A 417 -20.11 -11.91 -7.41
C ILE A 417 -19.43 -11.11 -6.29
N GLN A 418 -19.77 -9.83 -6.16
CA GLN A 418 -19.42 -9.02 -5.00
C GLN A 418 -20.48 -9.14 -3.92
N VAL A 419 -20.05 -9.36 -2.69
CA VAL A 419 -20.89 -9.38 -1.49
C VAL A 419 -20.62 -8.13 -0.66
N ILE A 420 -21.67 -7.50 -0.17
CA ILE A 420 -21.60 -6.34 0.73
C ILE A 420 -22.29 -6.73 2.04
N THR A 421 -21.51 -6.86 3.09
CA THR A 421 -22.01 -7.14 4.45
C THR A 421 -22.65 -5.90 5.07
N ARG A 422 -23.52 -6.09 6.06
CA ARG A 422 -23.97 -4.99 6.92
C ARG A 422 -22.77 -4.36 7.64
N SER A 423 -22.86 -3.06 7.93
CA SER A 423 -21.82 -2.35 8.67
C SER A 423 -21.54 -3.00 10.02
N GLY A 424 -20.24 -3.18 10.34
CA GLY A 424 -19.81 -3.86 11.57
C GLY A 424 -19.83 -5.39 11.50
N TYR A 425 -20.21 -5.98 10.35
CA TYR A 425 -20.14 -7.44 10.14
C TYR A 425 -18.92 -7.82 9.33
N MET A 426 -18.11 -8.75 9.86
CA MET A 426 -16.84 -9.15 9.26
C MET A 426 -16.63 -10.67 9.35
N ASP A 427 -15.78 -11.20 8.46
CA ASP A 427 -15.33 -12.60 8.53
C ASP A 427 -14.10 -12.73 9.41
N TYR A 428 -14.29 -12.65 10.73
CA TYR A 428 -13.22 -12.79 11.70
C TYR A 428 -13.71 -13.45 13.02
N SER A 429 -12.89 -13.40 14.07
CA SER A 429 -13.30 -13.85 15.41
C SER A 429 -14.32 -12.91 16.03
N TYR A 430 -15.29 -13.45 16.75
CA TYR A 430 -16.22 -12.66 17.55
C TYR A 430 -15.53 -12.03 18.77
N GLU A 431 -14.65 -12.80 19.43
CA GLU A 431 -14.11 -12.47 20.74
C GLU A 431 -13.00 -11.40 20.69
N GLN A 432 -12.13 -11.47 19.71
CA GLN A 432 -10.97 -10.58 19.63
C GLN A 432 -10.44 -10.45 18.20
N GLY A 433 -9.50 -9.49 18.05
CA GLY A 433 -8.88 -9.19 16.77
C GLY A 433 -9.79 -8.37 15.87
N THR A 434 -9.29 -8.02 14.70
CA THR A 434 -10.05 -7.32 13.66
C THR A 434 -9.62 -7.76 12.28
N THR A 435 -10.38 -7.30 11.29
CA THR A 435 -10.05 -7.42 9.87
C THR A 435 -10.58 -6.20 9.12
N HIS A 436 -10.41 -6.21 7.85
CA HIS A 436 -10.75 -5.16 6.89
C HIS A 436 -11.33 -5.82 5.62
N VAL A 437 -11.48 -5.19 4.51
CA VAL A 437 -11.97 -5.53 3.17
C VAL A 437 -13.23 -4.77 2.76
N ALA A 438 -13.85 -4.03 3.68
CA ALA A 438 -15.14 -3.40 3.49
C ALA A 438 -15.04 -1.98 2.89
N TRP A 439 -16.17 -1.49 2.37
CA TRP A 439 -16.31 -0.14 1.82
C TRP A 439 -16.48 0.95 2.89
N ASN A 440 -16.73 0.54 4.12
CA ASN A 440 -17.13 1.41 5.23
C ASN A 440 -15.99 2.35 5.67
N PRO A 441 -16.29 3.52 6.24
CA PRO A 441 -15.27 4.46 6.72
C PRO A 441 -14.27 3.87 7.70
N TYR A 442 -14.67 2.90 8.52
CA TYR A 442 -13.76 2.24 9.46
C TYR A 442 -12.62 1.43 8.78
N ASP A 443 -12.78 1.06 7.48
CA ASP A 443 -11.74 0.40 6.67
C ASP A 443 -11.10 1.37 5.67
N THR A 444 -11.82 2.43 5.27
CA THR A 444 -11.39 3.33 4.19
C THR A 444 -10.78 4.64 4.66
N HIS A 445 -11.12 5.15 5.86
CA HIS A 445 -10.61 6.42 6.36
C HIS A 445 -9.24 6.25 7.01
N VAL A 446 -8.22 6.77 6.32
CA VAL A 446 -6.81 6.63 6.67
C VAL A 446 -6.14 7.99 6.81
N PRO A 447 -5.03 8.11 7.57
CA PRO A 447 -4.26 9.34 7.61
C PRO A 447 -3.61 9.62 6.24
N PHE A 448 -3.48 10.91 5.89
CA PHE A 448 -2.54 11.37 4.88
C PHE A 448 -1.96 12.71 5.32
N ILE A 449 -0.65 12.74 5.50
CA ILE A 449 0.09 13.92 5.97
C ILE A 449 1.32 14.09 5.08
N LEU A 450 1.49 15.30 4.52
CA LEU A 450 2.72 15.74 3.86
C LEU A 450 3.57 16.53 4.85
N MET A 451 4.92 16.44 4.76
CA MET A 451 5.84 17.23 5.59
C MET A 451 7.17 17.44 4.87
N GLY A 452 7.83 18.54 5.14
CA GLY A 452 9.19 18.81 4.72
C GLY A 452 9.29 19.76 3.53
N TRP A 453 10.02 19.39 2.49
CA TRP A 453 10.36 20.24 1.36
C TRP A 453 9.11 20.84 0.70
N HIS A 454 9.03 22.18 0.66
CA HIS A 454 7.92 22.97 0.12
C HIS A 454 6.53 22.61 0.65
N VAL A 455 6.47 22.08 1.87
CA VAL A 455 5.20 21.81 2.56
C VAL A 455 4.99 22.84 3.67
N ASN A 456 3.91 23.61 3.58
CA ASN A 456 3.47 24.51 4.63
C ASN A 456 2.62 23.75 5.64
N HIS A 457 2.71 24.11 6.92
CA HIS A 457 1.79 23.61 7.94
C HIS A 457 0.35 24.01 7.61
N GLY A 458 -0.58 23.07 7.81
CA GLY A 458 -2.00 23.32 7.58
C GLY A 458 -2.83 22.03 7.59
N PHE A 459 -4.09 22.18 7.28
CA PHE A 459 -4.99 21.04 7.11
C PHE A 459 -6.13 21.35 6.14
N THR A 460 -6.78 20.30 5.65
CA THR A 460 -8.00 20.41 4.86
C THR A 460 -8.97 19.28 5.21
N ASN A 461 -10.27 19.61 5.26
CA ASN A 461 -11.36 18.64 5.40
C ASN A 461 -11.99 18.29 4.03
N ARG A 462 -11.43 18.79 2.92
CA ARG A 462 -11.87 18.44 1.58
C ARG A 462 -11.75 16.92 1.39
N PRO A 463 -12.79 16.23 0.90
CA PRO A 463 -12.68 14.82 0.58
C PRO A 463 -11.62 14.57 -0.50
N VAL A 464 -10.72 13.65 -0.21
CA VAL A 464 -9.64 13.23 -1.12
C VAL A 464 -9.54 11.70 -1.14
N ALA A 465 -9.04 11.16 -2.22
CA ALA A 465 -8.93 9.73 -2.42
C ALA A 465 -7.48 9.24 -2.35
N ILE A 466 -7.29 7.98 -1.97
CA ILE A 466 -5.96 7.41 -1.78
C ILE A 466 -5.10 7.47 -3.05
N ASN A 467 -5.70 7.40 -4.22
CA ASN A 467 -5.02 7.52 -5.51
C ASN A 467 -4.61 8.96 -5.88
N ASP A 468 -4.94 9.95 -5.05
CA ASP A 468 -4.47 11.34 -5.22
C ASP A 468 -3.04 11.55 -4.69
N ILE A 469 -2.49 10.61 -3.91
CA ILE A 469 -1.14 10.73 -3.31
C ILE A 469 -0.06 10.75 -4.39
N ALA A 470 -0.02 9.76 -5.27
CA ALA A 470 1.03 9.67 -6.29
C ALA A 470 1.03 10.86 -7.26
N PRO A 471 -0.10 11.30 -7.85
CA PRO A 471 -0.09 12.49 -8.70
C PRO A 471 0.30 13.76 -7.94
N THR A 472 -0.03 13.89 -6.65
CA THR A 472 0.42 15.01 -5.81
C THR A 472 1.94 15.03 -5.68
N VAL A 473 2.55 13.91 -5.32
CA VAL A 473 4.02 13.80 -5.22
C VAL A 473 4.68 14.03 -6.58
N CYS A 474 4.14 13.45 -7.67
CA CYS A 474 4.65 13.66 -9.02
C CYS A 474 4.59 15.13 -9.45
N ALA A 475 3.49 15.84 -9.15
CA ALA A 475 3.35 17.27 -9.45
C ALA A 475 4.36 18.11 -8.65
N MET A 476 4.55 17.84 -7.36
CA MET A 476 5.56 18.51 -6.54
C MET A 476 6.98 18.28 -7.10
N LEU A 477 7.27 17.08 -7.58
CA LEU A 477 8.56 16.75 -8.20
C LEU A 477 8.68 17.21 -9.65
N LYS A 478 7.61 17.72 -10.27
CA LYS A 478 7.57 18.08 -11.70
C LYS A 478 8.00 16.92 -12.60
N ILE A 479 7.43 15.74 -12.35
CA ILE A 479 7.62 14.53 -13.15
C ILE A 479 6.28 14.04 -13.70
N GLN A 480 6.32 13.18 -14.72
CA GLN A 480 5.11 12.55 -15.28
C GLN A 480 4.43 11.70 -14.21
N MET A 481 3.10 11.65 -14.27
CA MET A 481 2.29 10.77 -13.44
C MET A 481 2.42 9.32 -13.91
N PRO A 482 2.18 8.32 -13.01
CA PRO A 482 2.16 6.92 -13.40
C PRO A 482 1.21 6.62 -14.55
N THR A 483 1.54 5.60 -15.37
CA THR A 483 0.83 5.30 -16.63
C THR A 483 -0.65 4.99 -16.50
N GLY A 484 -1.09 4.51 -15.33
CA GLY A 484 -2.50 4.23 -15.04
C GLY A 484 -3.13 5.24 -14.08
N CYS A 485 -2.49 6.39 -13.83
CA CYS A 485 -2.95 7.35 -12.84
C CYS A 485 -4.36 7.88 -13.16
N THR A 486 -5.23 7.83 -12.17
CA THR A 486 -6.61 8.33 -12.22
C THR A 486 -6.90 9.34 -11.12
N GLY A 487 -5.95 9.54 -10.21
CA GLY A 487 -6.03 10.54 -9.13
C GLY A 487 -5.68 11.94 -9.57
N ASN A 488 -5.85 12.89 -8.69
CA ASN A 488 -5.58 14.31 -8.91
C ASN A 488 -4.45 14.79 -7.99
N ALA A 489 -3.67 15.77 -8.45
CA ALA A 489 -2.79 16.52 -7.56
C ALA A 489 -3.64 17.41 -6.65
N ILE A 490 -3.42 17.34 -5.34
CA ILE A 490 -4.30 17.98 -4.34
C ILE A 490 -3.55 18.93 -3.39
N TYR A 491 -2.27 19.18 -3.64
CA TYR A 491 -1.44 20.09 -2.86
C TYR A 491 -0.68 21.03 -3.82
N GLY A 492 -0.59 22.32 -3.45
CA GLY A 492 0.14 23.35 -4.21
C GLY A 492 -0.73 24.41 -4.87
N ASP A 493 -2.04 24.41 -4.60
CA ASP A 493 -2.99 25.43 -5.06
C ASP A 493 -3.24 26.48 -3.98
#